data_a6d2a7a111a3f13aaddeccb278e2d572
#
_entry.id   a6d2a7a111a3f13aaddeccb278e2d572
#
_cell.length_a   1.000
_cell.length_b   1.000
_cell.length_c   1.000
_cell.angle_alpha   90.00
_cell.angle_beta   90.00
_cell.angle_gamma   90.00
#
_symmetry.space_group_name_H-M   'P 1'
#
loop_
_entity.id
_entity.type
_entity.pdbx_description
1 polymer ?
#
loop_
_entity_poly.entity_id
_entity_poly.type
_entity_poly.pdbx_seq_one_letter_code
_entity_poly.pdbx_strand_id
1 'polypeptide(L)'
;ASADSGIKTLADLKGKRVSVGAAKSGTELNARAIFKAAGFSYADLAKVEYLAFGESVELMKNRQLDATLQSAGLGVASIRDLSTAIKIVVVPVPADVVAKVGDAAYQSAVIPANTYGGQTADVATAAIPNFLVTHAGVSDDLAYQMTKTMYENLDTLYAAHNAAKAIKRENAVKGMPIPLHPGAQRYYREVGLIK
;
A
#
# COMPACT_ATOMS: atom_id res chain seq x y z
N ALA A 1 11.52 8.31 -4.61
CA ALA A 1 12.83 8.93 -4.42
C ALA A 1 12.86 10.33 -5.04
N SER A 2 13.69 11.25 -4.51
CA SER A 2 13.97 12.50 -5.21
C SER A 2 14.80 12.21 -6.48
N ALA A 3 14.53 12.91 -7.60
CA ALA A 3 15.29 12.70 -8.83
C ALA A 3 16.78 13.04 -8.66
N ASP A 4 17.09 14.00 -7.79
CA ASP A 4 18.48 14.43 -7.52
C ASP A 4 19.29 13.36 -6.75
N SER A 5 18.64 12.38 -6.11
CA SER A 5 19.31 11.31 -5.37
C SER A 5 20.00 10.28 -6.27
N GLY A 6 19.65 10.23 -7.56
CA GLY A 6 20.12 9.24 -8.51
C GLY A 6 19.52 7.84 -8.36
N ILE A 7 18.57 7.66 -7.43
CA ILE A 7 17.91 6.37 -7.18
C ILE A 7 16.94 6.06 -8.32
N LYS A 8 17.09 4.89 -8.96
CA LYS A 8 16.20 4.38 -10.01
C LYS A 8 15.71 2.96 -9.73
N THR A 9 16.42 2.21 -8.92
CA THR A 9 16.11 0.82 -8.55
C THR A 9 16.14 0.64 -7.03
N LEU A 10 15.61 -0.49 -6.53
CA LEU A 10 15.72 -0.82 -5.10
C LEU A 10 17.17 -0.94 -4.63
N ALA A 11 18.08 -1.42 -5.48
CA ALA A 11 19.50 -1.55 -5.13
C ALA A 11 20.18 -0.19 -4.89
N ASP A 12 19.72 0.86 -5.56
CA ASP A 12 20.28 2.22 -5.43
C ASP A 12 19.91 2.87 -4.06
N LEU A 13 19.01 2.26 -3.29
CA LEU A 13 18.68 2.70 -1.93
C LEU A 13 19.82 2.46 -0.93
N LYS A 14 20.74 1.53 -1.22
CA LYS A 14 21.92 1.28 -0.36
C LYS A 14 22.75 2.57 -0.24
N GLY A 15 23.15 2.87 0.98
CA GLY A 15 23.89 4.10 1.29
C GLY A 15 23.05 5.39 1.22
N LYS A 16 21.72 5.31 1.11
CA LYS A 16 20.83 6.48 1.07
C LYS A 16 20.08 6.70 2.39
N ARG A 17 19.53 7.90 2.56
CA ARG A 17 18.69 8.29 3.69
C ARG A 17 17.25 7.99 3.31
N VAL A 18 16.61 7.04 4.00
CA VAL A 18 15.30 6.51 3.61
C VAL A 18 14.33 6.55 4.78
N SER A 19 13.12 7.09 4.58
CA SER A 19 12.00 6.90 5.48
C SER A 19 11.25 5.62 5.12
N VAL A 20 11.05 4.76 6.11
CA VAL A 20 10.42 3.44 5.96
C VAL A 20 9.00 3.38 6.54
N GLY A 21 8.42 4.54 6.88
CA GLY A 21 7.14 4.65 7.57
C GLY A 21 7.30 4.74 9.08
N ALA A 22 6.24 5.10 9.77
CA ALA A 22 6.24 5.20 11.23
C ALA A 22 6.64 3.87 11.90
N ALA A 23 7.34 3.94 13.00
CA ALA A 23 7.79 2.76 13.74
C ALA A 23 6.63 1.80 14.06
N LYS A 24 6.83 0.52 13.83
CA LYS A 24 5.83 -0.55 14.06
C LYS A 24 4.54 -0.38 13.23
N SER A 25 4.55 0.42 12.18
CA SER A 25 3.44 0.53 11.24
C SER A 25 3.46 -0.60 10.21
N GLY A 26 2.31 -0.83 9.54
CA GLY A 26 2.25 -1.75 8.40
C GLY A 26 3.20 -1.33 7.27
N THR A 27 3.40 -0.03 7.04
CA THR A 27 4.36 0.49 6.07
C THR A 27 5.79 0.06 6.40
N GLU A 28 6.21 0.16 7.66
CA GLU A 28 7.54 -0.25 8.09
C GLU A 28 7.75 -1.77 7.95
N LEU A 29 6.74 -2.57 8.28
CA LEU A 29 6.78 -4.02 8.05
C LEU A 29 6.91 -4.36 6.57
N ASN A 30 6.19 -3.67 5.71
CA ASN A 30 6.27 -3.85 4.27
C ASN A 30 7.64 -3.42 3.70
N ALA A 31 8.21 -2.32 4.18
CA ALA A 31 9.55 -1.88 3.80
C ALA A 31 10.60 -2.95 4.13
N ARG A 32 10.54 -3.50 5.34
CA ARG A 32 11.43 -4.56 5.80
C ARG A 32 11.34 -5.82 4.94
N ALA A 33 10.11 -6.25 4.61
CA ALA A 33 9.87 -7.42 3.78
C ALA A 33 10.41 -7.23 2.35
N ILE A 34 10.11 -6.09 1.71
CA ILE A 34 10.56 -5.77 0.35
C ILE A 34 12.08 -5.64 0.28
N PHE A 35 12.72 -4.94 1.22
CA PHE A 35 14.18 -4.77 1.22
C PHE A 35 14.89 -6.12 1.41
N LYS A 36 14.40 -6.96 2.32
CA LYS A 36 14.92 -8.32 2.50
C LYS A 36 14.80 -9.14 1.21
N ALA A 37 13.65 -9.09 0.53
CA ALA A 37 13.42 -9.78 -0.74
C ALA A 37 14.32 -9.24 -1.87
N ALA A 38 14.65 -7.94 -1.82
CA ALA A 38 15.59 -7.30 -2.74
C ALA A 38 17.08 -7.54 -2.39
N GLY A 39 17.38 -8.28 -1.32
CA GLY A 39 18.74 -8.67 -0.94
C GLY A 39 19.52 -7.61 -0.15
N PHE A 40 18.82 -6.76 0.61
CA PHE A 40 19.44 -5.81 1.54
C PHE A 40 18.55 -5.56 2.77
N SER A 41 19.10 -4.85 3.74
CA SER A 41 18.44 -4.54 5.00
C SER A 41 18.61 -3.06 5.37
N TYR A 42 18.03 -2.65 6.48
CA TYR A 42 18.21 -1.30 7.01
C TYR A 42 19.68 -0.97 7.35
N ALA A 43 20.51 -1.98 7.66
CA ALA A 43 21.93 -1.79 7.92
C ALA A 43 22.72 -1.32 6.68
N ASP A 44 22.18 -1.55 5.48
CA ASP A 44 22.78 -1.13 4.22
C ASP A 44 22.43 0.32 3.83
N LEU A 45 21.55 0.99 4.59
CA LEU A 45 21.16 2.37 4.37
C LEU A 45 22.10 3.33 5.11
N ALA A 46 22.31 4.54 4.59
CA ALA A 46 23.06 5.56 5.30
C ALA A 46 22.29 6.06 6.53
N LYS A 47 20.97 6.15 6.43
CA LYS A 47 20.08 6.54 7.52
C LYS A 47 18.70 5.96 7.31
N VAL A 48 18.13 5.40 8.38
CA VAL A 48 16.73 4.95 8.44
C VAL A 48 15.93 5.94 9.27
N GLU A 49 14.84 6.45 8.71
CA GLU A 49 13.90 7.29 9.43
C GLU A 49 12.54 6.59 9.57
N TYR A 50 11.97 6.69 10.77
CA TYR A 50 10.67 6.10 11.12
C TYR A 50 9.64 7.21 11.29
N LEU A 51 9.12 7.70 10.16
CA LEU A 51 8.31 8.92 10.10
C LEU A 51 6.93 8.67 9.50
N ALA A 52 5.96 9.48 9.88
CA ALA A 52 4.69 9.58 9.20
C ALA A 52 4.88 10.10 7.75
N PHE A 53 3.88 9.88 6.88
CA PHE A 53 3.99 10.22 5.45
C PHE A 53 4.25 11.71 5.22
N GLY A 54 3.54 12.59 5.94
CA GLY A 54 3.71 14.04 5.81
C GLY A 54 5.11 14.50 6.23
N GLU A 55 5.62 14.00 7.37
CA GLU A 55 6.95 14.32 7.86
C GLU A 55 8.04 13.85 6.87
N SER A 56 7.89 12.66 6.31
CA SER A 56 8.79 12.14 5.28
C SER A 56 8.84 13.06 4.06
N VAL A 57 7.67 13.55 3.62
CA VAL A 57 7.55 14.48 2.48
C VAL A 57 8.26 15.79 2.77
N GLU A 58 8.06 16.38 3.95
CA GLU A 58 8.73 17.62 4.32
C GLU A 58 10.26 17.48 4.37
N LEU A 59 10.78 16.37 4.92
CA LEU A 59 12.22 16.11 4.91
C LEU A 59 12.76 15.89 3.49
N MET A 60 11.99 15.29 2.58
CA MET A 60 12.38 15.17 1.17
C MET A 60 12.41 16.52 0.45
N LYS A 61 11.39 17.38 0.65
CA LYS A 61 11.37 18.76 0.12
C LYS A 61 12.58 19.56 0.60
N ASN A 62 12.98 19.37 1.85
CA ASN A 62 14.14 20.01 2.46
C ASN A 62 15.48 19.31 2.16
N ARG A 63 15.52 18.31 1.27
CA ARG A 63 16.72 17.54 0.90
C ARG A 63 17.41 16.83 2.07
N GLN A 64 16.66 16.53 3.12
CA GLN A 64 17.13 15.79 4.31
C GLN A 64 16.89 14.28 4.17
N LEU A 65 16.04 13.85 3.26
CA LEU A 65 15.82 12.47 2.85
C LEU A 65 15.99 12.32 1.34
N ASP A 66 16.44 11.13 0.91
CA ASP A 66 16.62 10.77 -0.49
C ASP A 66 15.41 10.00 -1.04
N ALA A 67 14.76 9.20 -0.18
CA ALA A 67 13.59 8.41 -0.54
C ALA A 67 12.64 8.19 0.65
N THR A 68 11.38 7.89 0.33
CA THR A 68 10.37 7.44 1.28
C THR A 68 9.59 6.25 0.72
N LEU A 69 9.37 5.21 1.53
CA LEU A 69 8.44 4.14 1.21
C LEU A 69 7.10 4.45 1.86
N GLN A 70 6.02 4.40 1.08
CA GLN A 70 4.66 4.62 1.57
C GLN A 70 3.76 3.49 1.08
N SER A 71 3.19 2.73 2.02
CA SER A 71 2.21 1.69 1.72
C SER A 71 0.80 2.30 1.82
N ALA A 72 0.23 2.64 0.66
CA ALA A 72 -1.01 3.40 0.56
C ALA A 72 -1.75 3.10 -0.74
N GLY A 73 -2.99 3.57 -0.84
CA GLY A 73 -3.75 3.52 -2.10
C GLY A 73 -3.13 4.40 -3.19
N LEU A 74 -3.39 4.06 -4.45
CA LEU A 74 -2.92 4.82 -5.61
C LEU A 74 -3.34 6.30 -5.51
N GLY A 75 -2.43 7.19 -5.85
CA GLY A 75 -2.68 8.62 -5.81
C GLY A 75 -2.71 9.20 -4.38
N VAL A 76 -2.03 8.59 -3.42
CA VAL A 76 -1.93 9.10 -2.04
C VAL A 76 -1.50 10.56 -2.01
N ALA A 77 -2.19 11.37 -1.21
CA ALA A 77 -2.05 12.83 -1.20
C ALA A 77 -0.61 13.28 -0.91
N SER A 78 0.09 12.60 0.01
CA SER A 78 1.48 12.92 0.37
C SER A 78 2.45 12.80 -0.79
N ILE A 79 2.36 11.76 -1.63
CA ILE A 79 3.23 11.60 -2.81
C ILE A 79 2.80 12.57 -3.93
N ARG A 80 1.50 12.84 -4.08
CA ARG A 80 1.04 13.86 -5.03
C ARG A 80 1.59 15.22 -4.66
N ASP A 81 1.51 15.62 -3.40
CA ASP A 81 2.09 16.88 -2.89
C ASP A 81 3.61 16.92 -3.13
N LEU A 82 4.33 15.85 -2.78
CA LEU A 82 5.77 15.77 -3.04
C LEU A 82 6.09 15.95 -4.53
N SER A 83 5.34 15.30 -5.43
CA SER A 83 5.58 15.35 -6.86
C SER A 83 5.27 16.71 -7.51
N THR A 84 4.50 17.58 -6.83
CA THR A 84 4.31 18.97 -7.26
C THR A 84 5.43 19.88 -6.78
N ALA A 85 6.05 19.57 -5.64
CA ALA A 85 7.08 20.38 -5.01
C ALA A 85 8.48 20.10 -5.55
N ILE A 86 8.81 18.83 -5.83
CA ILE A 86 10.10 18.40 -6.37
C ILE A 86 9.93 17.35 -7.46
N LYS A 87 10.95 17.19 -8.31
CA LYS A 87 10.99 16.07 -9.26
C LYS A 87 11.25 14.76 -8.50
N ILE A 88 10.41 13.76 -8.73
CA ILE A 88 10.52 12.45 -8.12
C ILE A 88 10.73 11.33 -9.13
N VAL A 89 11.22 10.20 -8.64
CA VAL A 89 11.22 8.90 -9.30
C VAL A 89 10.39 7.95 -8.48
N VAL A 90 9.39 7.33 -9.10
CA VAL A 90 8.69 6.20 -8.49
C VAL A 90 9.55 4.96 -8.73
N VAL A 91 10.19 4.47 -7.67
CA VAL A 91 11.14 3.35 -7.75
C VAL A 91 10.38 2.04 -7.93
N PRO A 92 10.65 1.25 -8.98
CA PRO A 92 9.91 0.02 -9.21
C PRO A 92 10.22 -1.05 -8.17
N VAL A 93 9.21 -1.84 -7.82
CA VAL A 93 9.34 -3.11 -7.11
C VAL A 93 9.07 -4.23 -8.11
N PRO A 94 10.10 -4.89 -8.67
CA PRO A 94 9.93 -5.91 -9.71
C PRO A 94 9.17 -7.14 -9.21
N ALA A 95 8.47 -7.82 -10.11
CA ALA A 95 7.64 -8.98 -9.78
C ALA A 95 8.43 -10.14 -9.15
N ASP A 96 9.69 -10.34 -9.54
CA ASP A 96 10.57 -11.34 -8.95
C ASP A 96 10.94 -11.01 -7.49
N VAL A 97 11.07 -9.72 -7.14
CA VAL A 97 11.26 -9.28 -5.75
C VAL A 97 9.99 -9.53 -4.94
N VAL A 98 8.81 -9.21 -5.49
CA VAL A 98 7.54 -9.50 -4.82
C VAL A 98 7.40 -11.01 -4.54
N ALA A 99 7.71 -11.86 -5.52
CA ALA A 99 7.67 -13.32 -5.34
C ALA A 99 8.64 -13.83 -4.26
N LYS A 100 9.82 -13.21 -4.14
CA LYS A 100 10.82 -13.55 -3.11
C LYS A 100 10.41 -13.16 -1.69
N VAL A 101 9.38 -12.34 -1.50
CA VAL A 101 8.84 -12.08 -0.14
C VAL A 101 8.34 -13.38 0.50
N GLY A 102 7.80 -14.31 -0.31
CA GLY A 102 7.35 -15.63 0.14
C GLY A 102 6.05 -15.61 0.94
N ASP A 103 5.30 -14.51 0.90
CA ASP A 103 3.99 -14.37 1.53
C ASP A 103 2.94 -14.05 0.47
N ALA A 104 1.89 -14.87 0.39
CA ALA A 104 0.82 -14.76 -0.61
C ALA A 104 0.03 -13.44 -0.52
N ALA A 105 0.11 -12.71 0.59
CA ALA A 105 -0.45 -11.38 0.73
C ALA A 105 0.22 -10.36 -0.21
N TYR A 106 1.49 -10.57 -0.55
CA TYR A 106 2.21 -9.67 -1.46
C TYR A 106 1.97 -10.08 -2.91
N GLN A 107 1.33 -9.22 -3.66
CA GLN A 107 0.97 -9.43 -5.06
C GLN A 107 1.65 -8.40 -5.96
N SER A 108 2.08 -8.82 -7.15
CA SER A 108 2.60 -7.90 -8.16
C SER A 108 1.46 -7.03 -8.69
N ALA A 109 1.72 -5.73 -8.78
CA ALA A 109 0.77 -4.74 -9.27
C ALA A 109 1.49 -3.66 -10.07
N VAL A 110 0.73 -2.72 -10.59
CA VAL A 110 1.23 -1.60 -11.38
C VAL A 110 0.66 -0.29 -10.84
N ILE A 111 1.51 0.71 -10.72
CA ILE A 111 1.11 2.11 -10.57
C ILE A 111 0.96 2.65 -11.99
N PRO A 112 -0.27 2.96 -12.45
CA PRO A 112 -0.50 3.44 -13.81
C PRO A 112 0.24 4.74 -14.10
N ALA A 113 0.64 4.94 -15.34
CA ALA A 113 1.22 6.19 -15.81
C ALA A 113 0.34 7.39 -15.40
N ASN A 114 0.96 8.52 -15.13
CA ASN A 114 0.31 9.77 -14.72
C ASN A 114 -0.43 9.71 -13.37
N THR A 115 -0.15 8.71 -12.53
CA THR A 115 -0.65 8.69 -11.15
C THR A 115 -0.01 9.80 -10.31
N TYR A 116 1.26 10.09 -10.54
CA TYR A 116 2.02 11.15 -9.85
C TYR A 116 2.70 12.09 -10.85
N GLY A 117 3.00 13.30 -10.43
CA GLY A 117 3.65 14.30 -11.26
C GLY A 117 4.99 13.80 -11.82
N GLY A 118 5.16 13.89 -13.14
CA GLY A 118 6.37 13.47 -13.83
C GLY A 118 6.53 11.97 -14.08
N GLN A 119 5.61 11.14 -13.59
CA GLN A 119 5.59 9.70 -13.87
C GLN A 119 4.83 9.43 -15.18
N THR A 120 5.54 9.30 -16.28
CA THR A 120 4.96 9.17 -17.64
C THR A 120 4.74 7.73 -18.10
N ALA A 121 5.24 6.75 -17.36
CA ALA A 121 5.11 5.32 -17.66
C ALA A 121 4.52 4.55 -16.48
N ASP A 122 3.98 3.38 -16.77
CA ASP A 122 3.58 2.40 -15.75
C ASP A 122 4.79 1.95 -14.94
N VAL A 123 4.61 1.78 -13.62
CA VAL A 123 5.69 1.35 -12.71
C VAL A 123 5.23 0.11 -11.94
N ALA A 124 6.03 -0.96 -12.03
CA ALA A 124 5.79 -2.18 -11.26
C ALA A 124 5.89 -1.91 -9.75
N THR A 125 4.98 -2.47 -8.98
CA THR A 125 4.93 -2.32 -7.52
C THR A 125 4.44 -3.59 -6.84
N ALA A 126 4.56 -3.62 -5.50
CA ALA A 126 3.89 -4.59 -4.65
C ALA A 126 2.54 -4.03 -4.17
N ALA A 127 1.52 -4.87 -4.17
CA ALA A 127 0.23 -4.58 -3.55
C ALA A 127 -0.07 -5.59 -2.46
N ILE A 128 -0.78 -5.14 -1.44
CA ILE A 128 -1.26 -5.96 -0.33
C ILE A 128 -2.74 -5.69 -0.17
N PRO A 129 -3.60 -6.73 -0.18
CA PRO A 129 -5.03 -6.54 0.02
C PRO A 129 -5.31 -6.01 1.44
N ASN A 130 -6.32 -5.15 1.54
CA ASN A 130 -6.80 -4.62 2.81
C ASN A 130 -8.13 -5.27 3.14
N PHE A 131 -8.36 -5.61 4.40
CA PHE A 131 -9.57 -6.24 4.89
C PHE A 131 -10.16 -5.45 6.04
N LEU A 132 -11.49 -5.39 6.09
CA LEU A 132 -12.19 -4.95 7.28
C LEU A 132 -12.29 -6.13 8.24
N VAL A 133 -11.70 -6.01 9.41
CA VAL A 133 -11.68 -7.07 10.42
C VAL A 133 -12.38 -6.62 11.70
N THR A 134 -12.98 -7.58 12.41
CA THR A 134 -13.55 -7.36 13.71
C THR A 134 -13.29 -8.55 14.63
N HIS A 135 -13.57 -8.44 15.92
CA HIS A 135 -13.43 -9.54 16.87
C HIS A 135 -14.69 -10.41 16.95
N ALA A 136 -14.54 -11.65 17.39
CA ALA A 136 -15.65 -12.63 17.47
C ALA A 136 -16.80 -12.25 18.42
N GLY A 137 -16.61 -11.26 19.28
CA GLY A 137 -17.65 -10.75 20.16
C GLY A 137 -18.65 -9.77 19.52
N VAL A 138 -18.42 -9.38 18.25
CA VAL A 138 -19.43 -8.62 17.49
C VAL A 138 -20.57 -9.57 17.11
N SER A 139 -21.82 -9.13 17.25
CA SER A 139 -22.96 -9.97 16.90
C SER A 139 -23.04 -10.23 15.40
N ASP A 140 -23.57 -11.40 15.03
CA ASP A 140 -23.75 -11.77 13.63
C ASP A 140 -24.63 -10.77 12.87
N ASP A 141 -25.67 -10.23 13.52
CA ASP A 141 -26.54 -9.23 12.93
C ASP A 141 -25.79 -7.92 12.64
N LEU A 142 -24.96 -7.45 13.57
CA LEU A 142 -24.18 -6.23 13.36
C LEU A 142 -23.18 -6.43 12.23
N ALA A 143 -22.42 -7.52 12.23
CA ALA A 143 -21.45 -7.82 11.17
C ALA A 143 -22.14 -7.99 9.80
N TYR A 144 -23.32 -8.61 9.75
CA TYR A 144 -24.14 -8.69 8.55
C TYR A 144 -24.53 -7.29 8.05
N GLN A 145 -25.07 -6.45 8.92
CA GLN A 145 -25.48 -5.08 8.55
C GLN A 145 -24.28 -4.23 8.08
N MET A 146 -23.14 -4.31 8.76
CA MET A 146 -21.93 -3.61 8.34
C MET A 146 -21.49 -4.02 6.92
N THR A 147 -21.44 -5.33 6.66
CA THR A 147 -21.04 -5.86 5.36
C THR A 147 -22.03 -5.45 4.27
N LYS A 148 -23.32 -5.63 4.53
CA LYS A 148 -24.41 -5.26 3.59
C LYS A 148 -24.40 -3.78 3.28
N THR A 149 -24.39 -2.93 4.30
CA THR A 149 -24.38 -1.46 4.12
C THR A 149 -23.19 -1.00 3.30
N MET A 150 -21.99 -1.54 3.55
CA MET A 150 -20.80 -1.19 2.77
C MET A 150 -20.98 -1.53 1.29
N TYR A 151 -21.43 -2.73 0.95
CA TYR A 151 -21.56 -3.16 -0.45
C TYR A 151 -22.78 -2.59 -1.16
N GLU A 152 -23.81 -2.17 -0.45
CA GLU A 152 -24.98 -1.48 -1.02
C GLU A 152 -24.75 0.01 -1.24
N ASN A 153 -23.67 0.59 -0.66
CA ASN A 153 -23.34 2.01 -0.76
C ASN A 153 -21.95 2.26 -1.36
N LEU A 154 -21.50 1.41 -2.26
CA LEU A 154 -20.16 1.55 -2.90
C LEU A 154 -20.01 2.88 -3.63
N ASP A 155 -21.05 3.41 -4.27
CA ASP A 155 -20.99 4.69 -4.97
C ASP A 155 -20.63 5.85 -4.05
N THR A 156 -21.11 5.83 -2.81
CA THR A 156 -20.72 6.81 -1.79
C THR A 156 -19.25 6.73 -1.45
N LEU A 157 -18.71 5.50 -1.32
CA LEU A 157 -17.29 5.27 -1.08
C LEU A 157 -16.44 5.69 -2.29
N TYR A 158 -16.90 5.41 -3.51
CA TYR A 158 -16.22 5.80 -4.75
C TYR A 158 -16.15 7.32 -4.92
N ALA A 159 -17.22 8.02 -4.53
CA ALA A 159 -17.24 9.48 -4.52
C ALA A 159 -16.28 10.07 -3.47
N ALA A 160 -16.12 9.39 -2.32
CA ALA A 160 -15.25 9.86 -1.24
C ALA A 160 -13.76 9.71 -1.59
N HIS A 161 -13.36 8.61 -2.26
CA HIS A 161 -11.95 8.40 -2.60
C HIS A 161 -11.76 7.43 -3.79
N ASN A 162 -10.91 7.80 -4.75
CA ASN A 162 -10.65 6.98 -5.94
C ASN A 162 -10.16 5.56 -5.64
N ALA A 163 -9.37 5.35 -4.60
CA ALA A 163 -8.89 4.02 -4.21
C ALA A 163 -10.05 3.08 -3.83
N ALA A 164 -11.19 3.61 -3.40
CA ALA A 164 -12.38 2.81 -3.09
C ALA A 164 -12.95 2.07 -4.32
N LYS A 165 -12.64 2.51 -5.54
CA LYS A 165 -13.01 1.82 -6.79
C LYS A 165 -12.41 0.42 -6.91
N ALA A 166 -11.38 0.10 -6.12
CA ALA A 166 -10.84 -1.25 -5.98
C ALA A 166 -11.73 -2.18 -5.13
N ILE A 167 -12.64 -1.62 -4.33
CA ILE A 167 -13.59 -2.40 -3.52
C ILE A 167 -14.66 -2.92 -4.48
N LYS A 168 -14.61 -4.22 -4.76
CA LYS A 168 -15.52 -4.89 -5.65
C LYS A 168 -16.09 -6.13 -4.98
N ARG A 169 -17.39 -6.36 -5.16
CA ARG A 169 -18.09 -7.49 -4.55
C ARG A 169 -17.47 -8.83 -4.93
N GLU A 170 -17.10 -9.01 -6.19
CA GLU A 170 -16.48 -10.23 -6.71
C GLU A 170 -15.09 -10.56 -6.12
N ASN A 171 -14.48 -9.60 -5.45
CA ASN A 171 -13.19 -9.76 -4.77
C ASN A 171 -13.32 -9.96 -3.25
N ALA A 172 -14.53 -9.84 -2.70
CA ALA A 172 -14.80 -9.75 -1.25
C ALA A 172 -14.22 -10.90 -0.41
N VAL A 173 -14.11 -12.08 -0.99
CA VAL A 173 -13.66 -13.29 -0.29
C VAL A 173 -12.29 -13.80 -0.76
N LYS A 174 -11.63 -13.07 -1.66
CA LYS A 174 -10.34 -13.48 -2.22
C LYS A 174 -9.20 -13.15 -1.27
N GLY A 175 -8.32 -14.11 -1.03
CA GLY A 175 -7.09 -13.91 -0.26
C GLY A 175 -7.31 -13.57 1.22
N MET A 176 -8.47 -13.95 1.79
CA MET A 176 -8.75 -13.73 3.21
C MET A 176 -7.75 -14.49 4.09
N PRO A 177 -7.00 -13.81 4.97
CA PRO A 177 -6.00 -14.45 5.82
C PRO A 177 -6.57 -15.11 7.07
N ILE A 178 -7.84 -14.82 7.39
CA ILE A 178 -8.55 -15.33 8.57
C ILE A 178 -9.97 -15.75 8.17
N PRO A 179 -10.66 -16.58 8.96
CA PRO A 179 -12.05 -16.96 8.71
C PRO A 179 -12.98 -15.74 8.64
N LEU A 180 -13.96 -15.82 7.74
CA LEU A 180 -15.01 -14.81 7.65
C LEU A 180 -15.89 -14.83 8.91
N HIS A 181 -16.28 -13.65 9.40
CA HIS A 181 -17.28 -13.54 10.45
C HIS A 181 -18.62 -14.13 9.99
N PRO A 182 -19.37 -14.89 10.85
CA PRO A 182 -20.62 -15.52 10.43
C PRO A 182 -21.65 -14.56 9.83
N GLY A 183 -21.76 -13.34 10.38
CA GLY A 183 -22.60 -12.29 9.80
C GLY A 183 -22.19 -11.87 8.40
N ALA A 184 -20.89 -11.73 8.12
CA ALA A 184 -20.41 -11.45 6.78
C ALA A 184 -20.66 -12.62 5.83
N GLN A 185 -20.48 -13.88 6.29
CA GLN A 185 -20.81 -15.07 5.51
C GLN A 185 -22.29 -15.08 5.11
N ARG A 186 -23.20 -14.71 6.04
CA ARG A 186 -24.65 -14.64 5.76
C ARG A 186 -24.93 -13.70 4.57
N TYR A 187 -24.34 -12.50 4.57
CA TYR A 187 -24.49 -11.57 3.46
C TYR A 187 -23.90 -12.13 2.16
N TYR A 188 -22.70 -12.71 2.21
CA TYR A 188 -22.06 -13.24 1.00
C TYR A 188 -22.80 -14.43 0.40
N ARG A 189 -23.49 -15.26 1.22
CA ARG A 189 -24.41 -16.29 0.75
C ARG A 189 -25.65 -15.69 0.10
N GLU A 190 -26.25 -14.68 0.74
CA GLU A 190 -27.43 -13.97 0.21
C GLU A 190 -27.20 -13.43 -1.21
N VAL A 191 -26.00 -12.91 -1.46
CA VAL A 191 -25.63 -12.36 -2.79
C VAL A 191 -24.92 -13.36 -3.71
N GLY A 192 -24.85 -14.63 -3.33
CA GLY A 192 -24.31 -15.72 -4.18
C GLY A 192 -22.79 -15.73 -4.37
N LEU A 193 -22.02 -15.07 -3.49
CA LEU A 193 -20.55 -15.05 -3.59
C LEU A 193 -19.88 -16.28 -2.97
N ILE A 194 -20.53 -16.92 -2.02
CA ILE A 194 -20.11 -18.18 -1.40
C ILE A 194 -21.32 -19.12 -1.27
N LYS A 195 -21.04 -20.44 -1.14
CA LYS A 195 -22.06 -21.49 -0.94
C LYS A 195 -22.49 -21.57 0.53
#